data_c9c4ed5f74426477987dfb4b0ad5a8d3
#
_entry.id   c9c4ed5f74426477987dfb4b0ad5a8d3
#
_cell.length_a   1.000
_cell.length_b   1.000
_cell.length_c   1.000
_cell.angle_alpha   90.00
_cell.angle_beta   90.00
_cell.angle_gamma   90.00
#
_symmetry.space_group_name_H-M   'P 1'
#
loop_
_entity.id
_entity.type
_entity.pdbx_description
1 polymer ?
#
loop_
_entity_poly.entity_id
_entity_poly.type
_entity_poly.pdbx_seq_one_letter_code
_entity_poly.pdbx_strand_id
1 'polypeptide(L)'
;MLVKTFQSLIDFVRYNASVMRCVRDPQLLKSNSVHRGEACGEVYILYTGSSLKGKDLGWLAGKDIIATNLFCLSDQYNRLDIKHYSIIEPWNYRNLTFLSFFTDLIMLRRKTGSQPTLWLHASAHHYIGQKRLHYEHFSESLLRALNVRLIASQGDFADDSEVRDNLSEVSNVAVGAMFFNVFLAMYLGYSKIYLLGADYTKSPIRIGHLYDNWQQTISVGELTDIAGFDVHGLTSKRNQKMIDFAAAKNVSIINVVDRDVCSPLFDSVYYDELSEGC
;
A
#
# COMPACT_ATOMS: atom_id res chain seq x y z
N MET A 1 -0.77 -10.08 -27.67
CA MET A 1 0.28 -9.08 -27.42
C MET A 1 -0.22 -7.65 -27.62
N LEU A 2 -0.73 -7.27 -28.80
CA LEU A 2 -1.23 -5.91 -29.13
C LEU A 2 -2.27 -5.35 -28.13
N VAL A 3 -3.23 -6.13 -27.68
CA VAL A 3 -4.28 -5.68 -26.74
C VAL A 3 -3.71 -5.31 -25.37
N LYS A 4 -2.72 -6.05 -24.86
CA LYS A 4 -2.06 -5.73 -23.58
C LYS A 4 -1.26 -4.43 -23.69
N THR A 5 -0.54 -4.23 -24.80
CA THR A 5 0.25 -3.02 -25.05
C THR A 5 -0.64 -1.78 -25.16
N PHE A 6 -1.77 -1.88 -25.88
CA PHE A 6 -2.73 -0.78 -26.00
C PHE A 6 -3.39 -0.44 -24.67
N GLN A 7 -3.71 -1.45 -23.87
CA GLN A 7 -4.28 -1.23 -22.55
C GLN A 7 -3.27 -0.52 -21.59
N SER A 8 -2.00 -0.92 -21.63
CA SER A 8 -0.94 -0.27 -20.85
C SER A 8 -0.76 1.19 -21.24
N LEU A 9 -0.88 1.52 -22.53
CA LEU A 9 -0.84 2.91 -23.01
C LEU A 9 -2.01 3.73 -22.47
N ILE A 10 -3.23 3.19 -22.50
CA ILE A 10 -4.42 3.86 -21.94
C ILE A 10 -4.22 4.14 -20.45
N ASP A 11 -3.69 3.17 -19.71
CA ASP A 11 -3.44 3.34 -18.28
C ASP A 11 -2.40 4.40 -17.98
N PHE A 12 -1.32 4.41 -18.75
CA PHE A 12 -0.30 5.44 -18.65
C PHE A 12 -0.88 6.84 -18.93
N VAL A 13 -1.70 6.99 -19.98
CA VAL A 13 -2.36 8.27 -20.29
C VAL A 13 -3.30 8.70 -19.17
N ARG A 14 -4.11 7.80 -18.63
CA ARG A 14 -5.04 8.08 -17.53
C ARG A 14 -4.32 8.44 -16.24
N TYR A 15 -3.26 7.72 -15.94
CA TYR A 15 -2.41 8.02 -14.78
C TYR A 15 -1.88 9.45 -14.86
N ASN A 16 -1.21 9.78 -15.96
CA ASN A 16 -0.63 11.11 -16.14
C ASN A 16 -1.70 12.22 -16.20
N ALA A 17 -2.83 12.00 -16.86
CA ALA A 17 -3.95 12.96 -16.89
C ALA A 17 -4.48 13.24 -15.49
N SER A 18 -4.53 12.23 -14.62
CA SER A 18 -4.97 12.38 -13.23
C SER A 18 -3.98 13.16 -12.38
N VAL A 19 -2.68 12.92 -12.55
CA VAL A 19 -1.63 13.71 -11.91
C VAL A 19 -1.70 15.17 -12.37
N MET A 20 -1.82 15.42 -13.69
CA MET A 20 -1.96 16.75 -14.24
C MET A 20 -3.21 17.49 -13.74
N ARG A 21 -4.31 16.76 -13.49
CA ARG A 21 -5.49 17.34 -12.85
C ARG A 21 -5.17 17.82 -11.44
N CYS A 22 -4.46 17.03 -10.65
CA CYS A 22 -4.03 17.44 -9.30
C CYS A 22 -3.05 18.63 -9.32
N VAL A 23 -2.17 18.70 -10.33
CA VAL A 23 -1.29 19.87 -10.53
C VAL A 23 -2.11 21.14 -10.83
N ARG A 24 -3.15 21.04 -11.67
CA ARG A 24 -4.02 22.16 -12.03
C ARG A 24 -4.99 22.57 -10.92
N ASP A 25 -5.42 21.60 -10.13
CA ASP A 25 -6.32 21.80 -8.99
C ASP A 25 -5.72 21.19 -7.71
N PRO A 26 -4.78 21.90 -7.06
CA PRO A 26 -4.13 21.39 -5.84
C PRO A 26 -5.10 21.18 -4.68
N GLN A 27 -6.30 21.76 -4.71
CA GLN A 27 -7.30 21.57 -3.65
C GLN A 27 -7.71 20.09 -3.50
N LEU A 28 -7.61 19.31 -4.59
CA LEU A 28 -7.90 17.87 -4.58
C LEU A 28 -7.03 17.11 -3.57
N LEU A 29 -5.79 17.57 -3.34
CA LEU A 29 -4.84 16.93 -2.42
C LEU A 29 -4.75 17.66 -1.07
N LYS A 30 -5.13 18.94 -0.99
CA LYS A 30 -5.00 19.73 0.25
C LYS A 30 -5.74 19.15 1.44
N SER A 31 -6.85 18.44 1.21
CA SER A 31 -7.59 17.78 2.28
C SER A 31 -6.76 16.72 3.03
N ASN A 32 -5.65 16.26 2.46
CA ASN A 32 -4.75 15.32 3.11
C ASN A 32 -3.96 15.96 4.27
N SER A 33 -3.79 17.29 4.26
CA SER A 33 -3.01 18.01 5.27
C SER A 33 -3.52 17.81 6.70
N VAL A 34 -4.81 17.53 6.88
CA VAL A 34 -5.39 17.26 8.21
C VAL A 34 -4.84 15.99 8.86
N HIS A 35 -4.29 15.08 8.05
CA HIS A 35 -3.73 13.81 8.51
C HIS A 35 -2.22 13.91 8.78
N ARG A 36 -1.56 15.03 8.44
CA ARG A 36 -0.13 15.18 8.62
C ARG A 36 0.22 15.31 10.09
N GLY A 37 0.94 14.32 10.63
CA GLY A 37 1.33 14.32 12.05
C GLY A 37 0.17 14.08 13.01
N GLU A 38 -0.96 13.51 12.55
CA GLU A 38 -2.11 13.21 13.41
C GLU A 38 -1.88 12.03 14.35
N ALA A 39 -0.90 11.20 14.03
CA ALA A 39 -0.54 10.00 14.78
C ALA A 39 0.81 10.13 15.48
N CYS A 40 1.10 9.21 16.38
CA CYS A 40 2.39 9.08 17.05
C CYS A 40 2.65 7.62 17.45
N GLY A 41 3.87 7.32 17.87
CA GLY A 41 4.24 6.00 18.36
C GLY A 41 4.43 4.98 17.24
N GLU A 42 3.78 3.82 17.32
CA GLU A 42 4.03 2.69 16.45
C GLU A 42 2.83 2.35 15.55
N VAL A 43 3.10 1.80 14.37
CA VAL A 43 2.11 1.34 13.41
C VAL A 43 2.52 0.01 12.79
N TYR A 44 1.53 -0.82 12.49
CA TYR A 44 1.69 -2.12 11.83
C TYR A 44 1.15 -2.05 10.40
N ILE A 45 2.03 -2.24 9.41
CA ILE A 45 1.62 -2.22 8.00
C ILE A 45 1.44 -3.66 7.51
N LEU A 46 0.21 -3.98 7.08
CA LEU A 46 -0.18 -5.30 6.61
C LEU A 46 -0.15 -5.36 5.09
N TYR A 47 0.85 -6.03 4.55
CA TYR A 47 0.95 -6.36 3.13
C TYR A 47 0.31 -7.71 2.83
N THR A 48 0.34 -8.11 1.57
CA THR A 48 -0.33 -9.33 1.09
C THR A 48 0.63 -10.50 0.88
N GLY A 49 1.86 -10.42 1.37
CA GLY A 49 2.85 -11.48 1.20
C GLY A 49 2.46 -12.81 1.84
N SER A 50 2.93 -13.89 1.24
CA SER A 50 2.60 -15.26 1.64
C SER A 50 3.11 -15.63 3.03
N SER A 51 4.07 -14.90 3.59
CA SER A 51 4.55 -15.09 4.97
C SER A 51 3.47 -14.84 6.03
N LEU A 52 2.37 -14.17 5.68
CA LEU A 52 1.23 -14.00 6.57
C LEU A 52 0.20 -15.12 6.50
N LYS A 53 0.36 -16.05 5.57
CA LYS A 53 -0.59 -17.16 5.41
C LYS A 53 -0.64 -18.05 6.64
N GLY A 54 -1.84 -18.21 7.21
CA GLY A 54 -2.05 -19.01 8.41
C GLY A 54 -1.57 -18.38 9.73
N LYS A 55 -1.08 -17.15 9.71
CA LYS A 55 -0.74 -16.41 10.93
C LYS A 55 -2.00 -15.86 11.59
N ASP A 56 -2.08 -15.94 12.91
CA ASP A 56 -3.11 -15.27 13.69
C ASP A 56 -2.68 -13.83 13.98
N LEU A 57 -3.39 -12.86 13.42
CA LEU A 57 -3.14 -11.44 13.63
C LEU A 57 -3.98 -10.83 14.77
N GLY A 58 -4.68 -11.65 15.55
CA GLY A 58 -5.55 -11.18 16.64
C GLY A 58 -4.83 -10.34 17.70
N TRP A 59 -3.53 -10.54 17.88
CA TRP A 59 -2.68 -9.75 18.80
C TRP A 59 -2.54 -8.27 18.38
N LEU A 60 -2.90 -7.93 17.13
CA LEU A 60 -2.95 -6.55 16.66
C LEU A 60 -4.21 -5.78 17.12
N ALA A 61 -5.10 -6.41 17.89
CA ALA A 61 -6.27 -5.74 18.43
C ALA A 61 -5.85 -4.50 19.26
N GLY A 62 -6.44 -3.35 18.94
CA GLY A 62 -6.11 -2.07 19.60
C GLY A 62 -4.80 -1.40 19.14
N LYS A 63 -4.08 -1.99 18.20
CA LYS A 63 -2.91 -1.37 17.56
C LYS A 63 -3.31 -0.52 16.35
N ASP A 64 -2.47 0.42 15.98
CA ASP A 64 -2.65 1.20 14.77
C ASP A 64 -2.24 0.39 13.53
N ILE A 65 -3.16 0.23 12.59
CA ILE A 65 -2.98 -0.64 11.43
C ILE A 65 -3.20 0.15 10.13
N ILE A 66 -2.24 -0.03 9.21
CA ILE A 66 -2.39 0.32 7.79
C ILE A 66 -2.44 -0.98 7.00
N ALA A 67 -3.47 -1.20 6.17
CA ALA A 67 -3.54 -2.34 5.26
C ALA A 67 -3.51 -1.90 3.80
N THR A 68 -3.21 -2.81 2.88
CA THR A 68 -3.05 -2.46 1.48
C THR A 68 -3.58 -3.52 0.51
N ASN A 69 -3.90 -3.06 -0.69
CA ASN A 69 -4.25 -3.90 -1.84
C ASN A 69 -5.36 -4.93 -1.50
N LEU A 70 -5.13 -6.19 -1.79
CA LEU A 70 -6.10 -7.28 -1.56
C LEU A 70 -6.03 -7.90 -0.16
N PHE A 71 -5.50 -7.19 0.84
CA PHE A 71 -5.53 -7.69 2.23
C PHE A 71 -6.98 -7.95 2.71
N CYS A 72 -7.96 -7.28 2.12
CA CYS A 72 -9.38 -7.55 2.37
C CYS A 72 -9.85 -8.98 2.05
N LEU A 73 -9.05 -9.77 1.32
CA LEU A 73 -9.29 -11.19 1.09
C LEU A 73 -8.76 -12.09 2.22
N SER A 74 -8.03 -11.52 3.18
CA SER A 74 -7.59 -12.27 4.36
C SER A 74 -8.78 -12.59 5.26
N ASP A 75 -8.82 -13.79 5.81
CA ASP A 75 -9.76 -14.21 6.86
C ASP A 75 -9.60 -13.38 8.15
N GLN A 76 -8.45 -12.74 8.33
CA GLN A 76 -8.15 -11.86 9.46
C GLN A 76 -8.74 -10.45 9.30
N TYR A 77 -9.08 -10.02 8.06
CA TYR A 77 -9.50 -8.64 7.78
C TYR A 77 -10.65 -8.16 8.67
N ASN A 78 -11.68 -8.98 8.83
CA ASN A 78 -12.88 -8.61 9.62
C ASN A 78 -12.65 -8.59 11.14
N ARG A 79 -11.49 -9.04 11.61
CA ARG A 79 -11.12 -9.09 13.04
C ARG A 79 -10.26 -7.91 13.47
N LEU A 80 -9.79 -7.10 12.52
CA LEU A 80 -8.85 -6.02 12.75
C LEU A 80 -9.54 -4.66 12.59
N ASP A 81 -9.21 -3.73 13.49
CA ASP A 81 -9.62 -2.32 13.37
C ASP A 81 -8.60 -1.55 12.53
N ILE A 82 -8.77 -1.60 11.21
CA ILE A 82 -7.87 -0.97 10.26
C ILE A 82 -8.19 0.52 10.15
N LYS A 83 -7.26 1.37 10.54
CA LYS A 83 -7.42 2.84 10.49
C LYS A 83 -7.22 3.41 9.09
N HIS A 84 -6.24 2.92 8.37
CA HIS A 84 -5.92 3.38 7.01
C HIS A 84 -5.82 2.21 6.05
N TYR A 85 -6.31 2.40 4.85
CA TYR A 85 -6.25 1.40 3.80
C TYR A 85 -5.79 2.03 2.49
N SER A 86 -4.78 1.46 1.85
CA SER A 86 -4.24 2.01 0.61
C SER A 86 -4.43 1.09 -0.59
N ILE A 87 -4.81 1.68 -1.73
CA ILE A 87 -4.81 1.02 -3.03
C ILE A 87 -4.25 2.02 -4.02
N ILE A 88 -2.98 1.90 -4.35
CA ILE A 88 -2.27 2.91 -5.14
C ILE A 88 -1.95 2.47 -6.56
N GLU A 89 -1.92 1.17 -6.84
CA GLU A 89 -1.69 0.66 -8.18
C GLU A 89 -2.97 0.77 -9.02
N PRO A 90 -2.96 1.58 -10.10
CA PRO A 90 -4.17 1.86 -10.88
C PRO A 90 -4.84 0.63 -11.51
N TRP A 91 -4.06 -0.39 -11.85
CA TRP A 91 -4.58 -1.64 -12.41
C TRP A 91 -5.45 -2.43 -11.43
N ASN A 92 -5.26 -2.25 -10.12
CA ASN A 92 -6.06 -2.89 -9.09
C ASN A 92 -7.52 -2.43 -9.12
N TYR A 93 -7.80 -1.19 -9.53
CA TYR A 93 -9.18 -0.66 -9.61
C TYR A 93 -10.06 -1.35 -10.64
N ARG A 94 -9.50 -2.20 -11.50
CA ARG A 94 -10.26 -3.04 -12.45
C ARG A 94 -10.74 -4.34 -11.86
N ASN A 95 -10.22 -4.70 -10.69
CA ASN A 95 -10.60 -5.94 -10.04
C ASN A 95 -11.98 -5.77 -9.39
N LEU A 96 -12.94 -6.64 -9.77
CA LEU A 96 -14.29 -6.64 -9.20
C LEU A 96 -14.31 -6.87 -7.68
N THR A 97 -13.27 -7.52 -7.14
CA THR A 97 -13.09 -7.72 -5.70
C THR A 97 -13.03 -6.38 -4.96
N PHE A 98 -12.41 -5.35 -5.52
CA PHE A 98 -12.40 -4.03 -4.89
C PHE A 98 -13.76 -3.36 -4.90
N LEU A 99 -14.60 -3.63 -5.89
CA LEU A 99 -15.95 -3.12 -5.92
C LEU A 99 -16.79 -3.71 -4.79
N SER A 100 -16.67 -5.01 -4.56
CA SER A 100 -17.28 -5.69 -3.40
C SER A 100 -16.75 -5.12 -2.10
N PHE A 101 -15.44 -5.01 -1.96
CA PHE A 101 -14.79 -4.43 -0.80
C PHE A 101 -15.28 -3.01 -0.47
N PHE A 102 -15.39 -2.12 -1.47
CA PHE A 102 -15.93 -0.77 -1.25
C PHE A 102 -17.38 -0.79 -0.79
N THR A 103 -18.19 -1.72 -1.32
CA THR A 103 -19.57 -1.91 -0.88
C THR A 103 -19.62 -2.33 0.58
N ASP A 104 -18.79 -3.29 0.99
CA ASP A 104 -18.69 -3.77 2.36
C ASP A 104 -18.26 -2.64 3.32
N LEU A 105 -17.31 -1.78 2.91
CA LEU A 105 -16.93 -0.62 3.71
C LEU A 105 -18.07 0.38 3.92
N ILE A 106 -18.90 0.60 2.88
CA ILE A 106 -20.09 1.46 3.02
C ILE A 106 -21.09 0.86 4.00
N MET A 107 -21.31 -0.44 3.92
CA MET A 107 -22.21 -1.15 4.84
C MET A 107 -21.66 -1.12 6.26
N LEU A 108 -20.35 -1.31 6.43
CA LEU A 108 -19.68 -1.19 7.72
C LEU A 108 -19.92 0.22 8.32
N ARG A 109 -19.63 1.27 7.54
CA ARG A 109 -19.86 2.65 7.99
C ARG A 109 -21.30 2.91 8.41
N ARG A 110 -22.26 2.40 7.65
CA ARG A 110 -23.69 2.54 7.99
C ARG A 110 -24.04 1.85 9.30
N LYS A 111 -23.37 0.73 9.60
CA LYS A 111 -23.61 -0.07 10.81
C LYS A 111 -22.90 0.49 12.04
N THR A 112 -21.66 0.92 11.91
CA THR A 112 -20.76 1.28 13.03
C THR A 112 -20.49 2.77 13.16
N GLY A 113 -20.79 3.57 12.12
CA GLY A 113 -20.44 4.99 12.03
C GLY A 113 -18.96 5.24 11.64
N SER A 114 -18.13 4.21 11.61
CA SER A 114 -16.70 4.32 11.28
C SER A 114 -16.32 3.48 10.06
N GLN A 115 -15.21 3.83 9.45
CA GLN A 115 -14.54 3.07 8.39
C GLN A 115 -13.10 3.56 8.25
N PRO A 116 -12.18 2.77 7.68
CA PRO A 116 -10.81 3.21 7.43
C PRO A 116 -10.77 4.42 6.49
N THR A 117 -9.76 5.25 6.65
CA THR A 117 -9.41 6.25 5.64
C THR A 117 -8.79 5.55 4.45
N LEU A 118 -9.40 5.69 3.27
CA LEU A 118 -8.93 5.08 2.03
C LEU A 118 -8.00 6.02 1.29
N TRP A 119 -6.77 5.57 1.05
CA TRP A 119 -5.78 6.28 0.26
C TRP A 119 -5.74 5.69 -1.15
N LEU A 120 -6.29 6.43 -2.11
CA LEU A 120 -6.42 5.99 -3.50
C LEU A 120 -5.61 6.90 -4.42
N HIS A 121 -4.96 6.32 -5.44
CA HIS A 121 -4.35 7.15 -6.48
C HIS A 121 -5.42 7.96 -7.22
N ALA A 122 -5.10 9.18 -7.59
CA ALA A 122 -6.03 10.13 -8.23
C ALA A 122 -6.68 9.58 -9.51
N SER A 123 -6.09 8.56 -10.16
CA SER A 123 -6.70 7.87 -11.29
C SER A 123 -7.87 6.95 -10.92
N ALA A 124 -8.10 6.69 -9.64
CA ALA A 124 -9.19 5.81 -9.18
C ALA A 124 -10.55 6.22 -9.78
N HIS A 125 -10.82 7.53 -9.90
CA HIS A 125 -12.07 8.03 -10.48
C HIS A 125 -12.26 7.61 -11.95
N HIS A 126 -11.19 7.42 -12.72
CA HIS A 126 -11.28 6.94 -14.11
C HIS A 126 -11.63 5.45 -14.20
N TYR A 127 -11.28 4.67 -13.19
CA TYR A 127 -11.52 3.23 -13.16
C TYR A 127 -12.82 2.87 -12.49
N ILE A 128 -13.11 3.51 -11.37
CA ILE A 128 -14.34 3.29 -10.60
C ILE A 128 -15.55 3.88 -11.35
N GLY A 129 -15.35 4.89 -12.21
CA GLY A 129 -16.39 5.57 -12.98
C GLY A 129 -16.66 5.04 -14.39
N GLN A 130 -16.01 3.94 -14.81
CA GLN A 130 -16.16 3.49 -16.19
C GLN A 130 -17.45 2.71 -16.49
N LYS A 131 -18.09 3.08 -17.61
CA LYS A 131 -19.34 2.55 -18.21
C LYS A 131 -19.45 1.03 -18.36
N ARG A 132 -18.41 0.27 -18.12
CA ARG A 132 -18.41 -1.18 -18.37
C ARG A 132 -19.35 -1.98 -17.49
N LEU A 133 -19.91 -1.37 -16.44
CA LEU A 133 -20.77 -2.07 -15.47
C LEU A 133 -22.17 -1.47 -15.34
N HIS A 134 -22.66 -0.60 -16.23
CA HIS A 134 -23.95 0.09 -16.10
C HIS A 134 -24.13 0.94 -14.82
N TYR A 135 -23.02 1.33 -14.14
CA TYR A 135 -23.04 1.95 -12.81
C TYR A 135 -22.44 3.37 -12.82
N GLU A 136 -22.65 4.18 -13.88
CA GLU A 136 -22.08 5.53 -13.98
C GLU A 136 -22.43 6.41 -12.76
N HIS A 137 -23.64 6.27 -12.24
CA HIS A 137 -24.08 7.01 -11.05
C HIS A 137 -23.56 6.43 -9.74
N PHE A 138 -23.05 5.20 -9.75
CA PHE A 138 -22.61 4.51 -8.56
C PHE A 138 -21.21 4.98 -8.12
N SER A 139 -20.35 5.38 -9.06
CA SER A 139 -18.96 5.69 -8.77
C SER A 139 -18.76 6.99 -7.99
N GLU A 140 -19.44 8.08 -8.36
CA GLU A 140 -19.35 9.33 -7.59
C GLU A 140 -20.02 9.20 -6.23
N SER A 141 -21.18 8.58 -6.17
CA SER A 141 -21.88 8.34 -4.90
C SER A 141 -21.10 7.37 -4.01
N LEU A 142 -20.44 6.37 -4.59
CA LEU A 142 -19.57 5.44 -3.89
C LEU A 142 -18.36 6.18 -3.28
N LEU A 143 -17.63 6.96 -4.07
CA LEU A 143 -16.49 7.72 -3.57
C LEU A 143 -16.88 8.75 -2.50
N ARG A 144 -18.05 9.37 -2.62
CA ARG A 144 -18.58 10.28 -1.59
C ARG A 144 -19.00 9.56 -0.31
N ALA A 145 -19.47 8.32 -0.42
CA ALA A 145 -19.85 7.51 0.73
C ALA A 145 -18.66 6.93 1.50
N LEU A 146 -17.50 6.86 0.86
CA LEU A 146 -16.23 6.38 1.44
C LEU A 146 -15.41 7.56 1.97
N ASN A 147 -14.63 7.32 3.03
CA ASN A 147 -13.66 8.29 3.52
C ASN A 147 -12.38 8.24 2.64
N VAL A 148 -12.44 8.83 1.45
CA VAL A 148 -11.37 8.77 0.45
C VAL A 148 -10.42 9.95 0.57
N ARG A 149 -9.12 9.67 0.49
CA ARG A 149 -8.03 10.61 0.30
C ARG A 149 -7.33 10.28 -1.02
N LEU A 150 -7.26 11.25 -1.91
CA LEU A 150 -6.57 11.09 -3.19
C LEU A 150 -5.08 11.36 -3.01
N ILE A 151 -4.27 10.59 -3.71
CA ILE A 151 -2.83 10.83 -3.86
C ILE A 151 -2.48 10.98 -5.32
N ALA A 152 -1.49 11.80 -5.60
CA ALA A 152 -0.88 11.92 -6.91
C ALA A 152 0.63 11.79 -6.77
N SER A 153 1.25 11.03 -7.66
CA SER A 153 2.70 10.81 -7.63
C SER A 153 3.27 10.91 -9.02
N GLN A 154 4.44 11.53 -9.14
CA GLN A 154 5.19 11.68 -10.38
C GLN A 154 6.68 11.52 -10.11
N GLY A 155 7.33 10.67 -10.91
CA GLY A 155 8.73 10.29 -10.72
C GLY A 155 8.89 9.15 -9.73
N ASP A 156 10.15 8.86 -9.43
CA ASP A 156 10.55 7.83 -8.47
C ASP A 156 11.52 8.48 -7.48
N PHE A 157 11.18 8.45 -6.20
CA PHE A 157 12.01 9.04 -5.16
C PHE A 157 13.44 8.48 -5.14
N ALA A 158 13.66 7.26 -5.63
CA ALA A 158 15.00 6.68 -5.69
C ALA A 158 15.88 7.32 -6.78
N ASP A 159 15.28 7.86 -7.83
CA ASP A 159 15.98 8.51 -8.94
C ASP A 159 16.03 10.04 -8.78
N ASP A 160 15.06 10.62 -8.09
CA ASP A 160 15.01 12.05 -7.83
C ASP A 160 16.07 12.48 -6.80
N SER A 161 16.56 13.70 -6.87
CA SER A 161 17.48 14.26 -5.87
C SER A 161 16.83 14.42 -4.50
N GLU A 162 15.52 14.68 -4.48
CA GLU A 162 14.73 14.94 -3.29
C GLU A 162 13.55 13.97 -3.16
N VAL A 163 13.31 13.53 -1.93
CA VAL A 163 12.11 12.76 -1.57
C VAL A 163 10.97 13.75 -1.28
N ARG A 164 9.94 13.73 -2.12
CA ARG A 164 8.74 14.55 -1.97
C ARG A 164 7.63 13.73 -1.31
N ASP A 165 7.64 13.68 0.03
CA ASP A 165 6.74 12.89 0.86
C ASP A 165 5.46 13.64 1.29
N ASN A 166 5.28 14.89 0.86
CA ASN A 166 4.08 15.67 1.19
C ASN A 166 2.87 15.17 0.38
N LEU A 167 2.01 14.38 0.98
CA LEU A 167 0.81 13.82 0.33
C LEU A 167 -0.30 14.84 0.07
N SER A 168 -0.15 16.07 0.57
CA SER A 168 -1.03 17.20 0.21
C SER A 168 -0.67 17.85 -1.13
N GLU A 169 0.36 17.35 -1.79
CA GLU A 169 0.91 17.81 -3.06
C GLU A 169 1.21 16.62 -3.96
N VAL A 170 1.69 16.88 -5.18
CA VAL A 170 2.19 15.81 -6.05
C VAL A 170 3.53 15.30 -5.50
N SER A 171 3.51 14.08 -5.04
CA SER A 171 4.67 13.38 -4.44
C SER A 171 5.49 12.61 -5.48
N ASN A 172 6.55 11.90 -5.05
CA ASN A 172 7.26 10.90 -5.86
C ASN A 172 7.39 9.54 -5.14
N VAL A 173 6.60 9.33 -4.09
CA VAL A 173 6.75 8.17 -3.20
C VAL A 173 5.79 7.01 -3.49
N ALA A 174 4.80 7.19 -4.37
CA ALA A 174 3.85 6.13 -4.70
C ALA A 174 4.34 5.23 -5.86
N VAL A 175 5.52 4.66 -5.69
CA VAL A 175 6.18 3.77 -6.68
C VAL A 175 5.94 2.28 -6.42
N GLY A 176 5.03 1.95 -5.54
CA GLY A 176 4.62 0.60 -5.14
C GLY A 176 4.02 0.62 -3.74
N ALA A 177 3.15 -0.33 -3.43
CA ALA A 177 2.40 -0.35 -2.18
C ALA A 177 3.31 -0.36 -0.94
N MET A 178 4.43 -1.10 -0.99
CA MET A 178 5.36 -1.19 0.14
C MET A 178 5.93 0.18 0.48
N PHE A 179 6.50 0.86 -0.50
CA PHE A 179 7.13 2.17 -0.29
C PHE A 179 6.11 3.22 0.12
N PHE A 180 4.98 3.29 -0.62
CA PHE A 180 3.94 4.26 -0.31
C PHE A 180 3.44 4.15 1.13
N ASN A 181 3.20 2.95 1.63
CA ASN A 181 2.68 2.79 2.99
C ASN A 181 3.68 3.18 4.08
N VAL A 182 4.97 2.97 3.86
CA VAL A 182 6.01 3.48 4.77
C VAL A 182 6.02 5.01 4.77
N PHE A 183 5.98 5.64 3.60
CA PHE A 183 5.89 7.11 3.51
C PHE A 183 4.57 7.65 4.06
N LEU A 184 3.46 6.94 3.87
CA LEU A 184 2.17 7.26 4.49
C LEU A 184 2.30 7.24 6.02
N ALA A 185 2.88 6.19 6.59
CA ALA A 185 3.09 6.09 8.03
C ALA A 185 3.94 7.26 8.57
N MET A 186 5.02 7.62 7.87
CA MET A 186 5.83 8.79 8.22
C MET A 186 5.06 10.10 8.09
N TYR A 187 4.24 10.24 7.04
CA TYR A 187 3.38 11.42 6.85
C TYR A 187 2.34 11.58 7.96
N LEU A 188 1.76 10.47 8.41
CA LEU A 188 0.82 10.43 9.52
C LEU A 188 1.48 10.76 10.87
N GLY A 189 2.81 10.60 11.02
CA GLY A 189 3.56 10.96 12.23
C GLY A 189 4.05 9.78 13.06
N TYR A 190 3.91 8.55 12.59
CA TYR A 190 4.44 7.39 13.30
C TYR A 190 5.97 7.39 13.30
N SER A 191 6.56 7.07 14.46
CA SER A 191 8.01 7.00 14.65
C SER A 191 8.57 5.57 14.59
N LYS A 192 7.70 4.56 14.65
CA LYS A 192 8.10 3.15 14.58
C LYS A 192 7.13 2.38 13.68
N ILE A 193 7.67 1.75 12.64
CA ILE A 193 6.90 1.14 11.56
C ILE A 193 7.26 -0.34 11.46
N TYR A 194 6.28 -1.21 11.70
CA TYR A 194 6.43 -2.66 11.55
C TYR A 194 5.87 -3.12 10.21
N LEU A 195 6.66 -3.88 9.45
CA LEU A 195 6.29 -4.41 8.14
C LEU A 195 5.91 -5.89 8.26
N LEU A 196 4.65 -6.23 8.05
CA LEU A 196 4.15 -7.61 8.05
C LEU A 196 3.77 -8.02 6.61
N GLY A 197 4.28 -9.16 6.14
CA GLY A 197 3.99 -9.62 4.77
C GLY A 197 4.73 -8.87 3.67
N ALA A 198 5.81 -8.15 3.99
CA ALA A 198 6.67 -7.46 3.01
C ALA A 198 7.74 -8.43 2.46
N ASP A 199 7.34 -9.50 1.79
CA ASP A 199 8.20 -10.65 1.48
C ASP A 199 9.35 -10.36 0.51
N TYR A 200 9.22 -9.36 -0.36
CA TYR A 200 10.31 -8.93 -1.25
C TYR A 200 11.47 -8.22 -0.54
N THR A 201 11.33 -7.93 0.75
CA THR A 201 12.38 -7.34 1.59
C THR A 201 13.13 -8.39 2.43
N LYS A 202 12.85 -9.66 2.19
CA LYS A 202 13.35 -10.79 2.98
C LYS A 202 14.26 -11.70 2.15
N SER A 203 15.04 -12.52 2.83
CA SER A 203 15.88 -13.55 2.20
C SER A 203 15.71 -14.86 2.98
N PRO A 204 15.32 -15.94 2.32
CA PRO A 204 14.95 -16.04 0.90
C PRO A 204 13.65 -15.30 0.56
N ILE A 205 13.48 -14.97 -0.75
CA ILE A 205 12.28 -14.29 -1.23
C ILE A 205 11.13 -15.30 -1.34
N ARG A 206 9.98 -14.96 -0.77
CA ARG A 206 8.75 -15.74 -0.94
C ARG A 206 7.85 -15.04 -1.97
N ILE A 207 7.50 -15.76 -3.04
CA ILE A 207 6.53 -15.32 -4.05
C ILE A 207 5.16 -15.90 -3.71
N GLY A 208 4.13 -15.16 -4.06
CA GLY A 208 2.73 -15.49 -3.78
C GLY A 208 2.13 -14.55 -2.76
N HIS A 209 0.83 -14.63 -2.63
CA HIS A 209 0.07 -13.81 -1.70
C HIS A 209 -0.59 -14.68 -0.62
N LEU A 210 -0.97 -14.08 0.46
CA LEU A 210 -1.62 -14.77 1.59
C LEU A 210 -2.93 -15.49 1.18
N TYR A 211 -3.59 -15.04 0.12
CA TYR A 211 -4.82 -15.61 -0.45
C TYR A 211 -4.57 -16.59 -1.60
N ASP A 212 -3.32 -16.77 -2.06
CA ASP A 212 -3.00 -17.72 -3.14
C ASP A 212 -2.98 -19.15 -2.59
N ASN A 213 -3.36 -20.12 -3.44
CA ASN A 213 -3.26 -21.53 -3.12
C ASN A 213 -1.85 -22.09 -3.30
N TRP A 214 -0.93 -21.29 -3.84
CA TRP A 214 0.46 -21.62 -4.07
C TRP A 214 1.40 -20.58 -3.46
N GLN A 215 2.57 -20.99 -3.14
CA GLN A 215 3.68 -20.12 -2.75
C GLN A 215 4.99 -20.78 -3.21
N GLN A 216 5.98 -19.99 -3.54
CA GLN A 216 7.30 -20.45 -3.94
C GLN A 216 8.37 -19.62 -3.25
N THR A 217 9.42 -20.29 -2.82
CA THR A 217 10.63 -19.63 -2.32
C THR A 217 11.65 -19.63 -3.44
N ILE A 218 12.21 -18.48 -3.75
CA ILE A 218 13.18 -18.31 -4.83
C ILE A 218 14.40 -17.48 -4.38
N SER A 219 15.48 -17.67 -5.10
CA SER A 219 16.66 -16.80 -4.98
C SER A 219 16.49 -15.48 -5.71
N VAL A 220 17.37 -14.53 -5.41
CA VAL A 220 17.42 -13.23 -6.11
C VAL A 220 17.70 -13.43 -7.61
N GLY A 221 18.59 -14.38 -7.96
CA GLY A 221 18.91 -14.68 -9.37
C GLY A 221 17.69 -15.17 -10.15
N GLU A 222 16.95 -16.14 -9.58
CA GLU A 222 15.71 -16.63 -10.19
C GLU A 222 14.66 -15.52 -10.35
N LEU A 223 14.55 -14.61 -9.41
CA LEU A 223 13.64 -13.47 -9.53
C LEU A 223 14.03 -12.57 -10.72
N THR A 224 15.31 -12.28 -10.88
CA THR A 224 15.84 -11.48 -11.99
C THR A 224 15.55 -12.16 -13.34
N ASP A 225 15.76 -13.46 -13.44
CA ASP A 225 15.50 -14.24 -14.66
C ASP A 225 14.01 -14.22 -15.03
N ILE A 226 13.11 -14.40 -14.04
CA ILE A 226 11.66 -14.38 -14.26
C ILE A 226 11.18 -12.98 -14.68
N ALA A 227 11.72 -11.94 -14.07
CA ALA A 227 11.31 -10.56 -14.35
C ALA A 227 11.90 -10.00 -15.65
N GLY A 228 13.06 -10.52 -16.10
CA GLY A 228 13.80 -10.00 -17.25
C GLY A 228 14.53 -8.69 -17.01
N PHE A 229 14.61 -8.24 -15.75
CA PHE A 229 15.39 -7.07 -15.30
C PHE A 229 15.72 -7.20 -13.81
N ASP A 230 16.71 -6.45 -13.33
CA ASP A 230 17.14 -6.49 -11.94
C ASP A 230 16.10 -5.83 -10.99
N VAL A 231 15.05 -6.58 -10.66
CA VAL A 231 14.02 -6.18 -9.70
C VAL A 231 14.63 -5.96 -8.32
N HIS A 232 15.59 -6.83 -7.94
CA HIS A 232 16.23 -6.75 -6.63
C HIS A 232 17.08 -5.50 -6.48
N GLY A 233 17.90 -5.15 -7.49
CA GLY A 233 18.69 -3.93 -7.46
C GLY A 233 17.83 -2.66 -7.37
N LEU A 234 16.75 -2.59 -8.16
CA LEU A 234 15.81 -1.49 -8.08
C LEU A 234 15.14 -1.40 -6.70
N THR A 235 14.69 -2.54 -6.18
CA THR A 235 14.05 -2.61 -4.86
C THR A 235 15.03 -2.25 -3.75
N SER A 236 16.28 -2.72 -3.83
CA SER A 236 17.34 -2.41 -2.86
C SER A 236 17.69 -0.92 -2.86
N LYS A 237 17.79 -0.29 -4.03
CA LYS A 237 18.02 1.15 -4.15
C LYS A 237 16.90 1.97 -3.49
N ARG A 238 15.66 1.60 -3.75
CA ARG A 238 14.48 2.24 -3.12
C ARG A 238 14.46 2.03 -1.61
N ASN A 239 14.73 0.81 -1.16
CA ASN A 239 14.79 0.49 0.27
C ASN A 239 15.85 1.32 0.98
N GLN A 240 17.07 1.38 0.44
CA GLN A 240 18.17 2.14 1.06
C GLN A 240 17.79 3.63 1.18
N LYS A 241 17.31 4.24 0.11
CA LYS A 241 16.93 5.66 0.14
C LYS A 241 15.76 5.95 1.10
N MET A 242 14.81 5.02 1.21
CA MET A 242 13.70 5.12 2.16
C MET A 242 14.20 5.01 3.61
N ILE A 243 15.15 4.09 3.88
CA ILE A 243 15.77 3.92 5.20
C ILE A 243 16.53 5.19 5.60
N ASP A 244 17.36 5.72 4.70
CA ASP A 244 18.12 6.95 4.96
C ASP A 244 17.19 8.12 5.25
N PHE A 245 16.09 8.23 4.50
CA PHE A 245 15.09 9.26 4.72
C PHE A 245 14.33 9.09 6.05
N ALA A 246 13.98 7.87 6.42
CA ALA A 246 13.35 7.55 7.70
C ALA A 246 14.28 7.86 8.87
N ALA A 247 15.56 7.47 8.76
CA ALA A 247 16.58 7.75 9.77
C ALA A 247 16.76 9.26 10.00
N ALA A 248 16.77 10.06 8.91
CA ALA A 248 16.84 11.52 9.02
C ALA A 248 15.61 12.15 9.73
N LYS A 249 14.50 11.42 9.82
CA LYS A 249 13.29 11.81 10.55
C LYS A 249 13.15 11.14 11.93
N ASN A 250 14.15 10.39 12.37
CA ASN A 250 14.11 9.57 13.59
C ASN A 250 12.97 8.53 13.58
N VAL A 251 12.71 7.94 12.43
CA VAL A 251 11.72 6.88 12.24
C VAL A 251 12.43 5.54 12.06
N SER A 252 12.01 4.53 12.83
CA SER A 252 12.52 3.16 12.72
C SER A 252 11.59 2.33 11.85
N ILE A 253 12.18 1.58 10.90
CA ILE A 253 11.45 0.62 10.05
C ILE A 253 11.93 -0.79 10.45
N ILE A 254 11.00 -1.65 10.85
CA ILE A 254 11.29 -2.97 11.39
C ILE A 254 10.52 -4.02 10.57
N ASN A 255 11.24 -5.01 10.05
CA ASN A 255 10.62 -6.12 9.32
C ASN A 255 10.23 -7.23 10.30
N VAL A 256 8.98 -7.68 10.22
CA VAL A 256 8.52 -8.84 11.00
C VAL A 256 8.77 -10.09 10.18
N VAL A 257 9.60 -10.99 10.71
CA VAL A 257 10.10 -12.16 10.01
C VAL A 257 9.86 -13.45 10.78
N ASP A 258 9.87 -14.57 10.08
CA ASP A 258 9.96 -15.90 10.70
C ASP A 258 11.43 -16.19 11.09
N ARG A 259 11.68 -17.12 12.03
CA ARG A 259 13.02 -17.41 12.56
C ARG A 259 14.01 -17.96 11.51
N ASP A 260 13.51 -18.52 10.42
CA ASP A 260 14.30 -19.03 9.29
C ASP A 260 14.54 -18.01 8.18
N VAL A 261 14.12 -16.75 8.39
CA VAL A 261 14.18 -15.67 7.40
C VAL A 261 14.93 -14.48 7.98
N CYS A 262 15.77 -13.86 7.19
CA CYS A 262 16.42 -12.59 7.54
C CYS A 262 15.93 -11.44 6.66
N SER A 263 16.08 -10.22 7.15
CA SER A 263 15.90 -9.00 6.38
C SER A 263 17.28 -8.38 6.16
N PRO A 264 17.78 -8.29 4.92
CA PRO A 264 19.14 -7.79 4.67
C PRO A 264 19.30 -6.29 4.88
N LEU A 265 18.21 -5.54 4.92
CA LEU A 265 18.24 -4.06 4.95
C LEU A 265 17.55 -3.44 6.18
N PHE A 266 16.56 -4.12 6.74
CA PHE A 266 15.79 -3.60 7.88
C PHE A 266 16.17 -4.32 9.16
N ASP A 267 16.11 -3.62 10.29
CA ASP A 267 16.04 -4.27 11.58
C ASP A 267 14.90 -5.28 11.58
N SER A 268 15.07 -6.37 12.29
CA SER A 268 14.09 -7.47 12.29
C SER A 268 13.65 -7.82 13.70
N VAL A 269 12.40 -8.22 13.81
CA VAL A 269 11.82 -8.84 15.00
C VAL A 269 11.09 -10.10 14.58
N TYR A 270 11.12 -11.12 15.43
CA TYR A 270 10.43 -12.37 15.11
C TYR A 270 8.92 -12.23 15.38
N TYR A 271 8.14 -12.84 14.49
CA TYR A 271 6.69 -12.82 14.59
C TYR A 271 6.17 -13.35 15.93
N ASP A 272 6.72 -14.47 16.39
CA ASP A 272 6.35 -15.11 17.66
C ASP A 272 6.65 -14.22 18.87
N GLU A 273 7.76 -13.47 18.88
CA GLU A 273 8.09 -12.55 19.96
C GLU A 273 7.08 -11.41 20.10
N LEU A 274 6.55 -10.91 18.96
CA LEU A 274 5.51 -9.88 18.99
C LEU A 274 4.14 -10.43 19.41
N SER A 275 3.82 -11.64 18.98
CA SER A 275 2.50 -12.24 19.24
C SER A 275 2.37 -12.81 20.65
N GLU A 276 3.47 -13.23 21.28
CA GLU A 276 3.48 -13.78 22.65
C GLU A 276 3.63 -12.68 23.73
N GLY A 277 4.09 -11.49 23.34
CA GLY A 277 4.27 -10.35 24.25
C GLY A 277 3.02 -9.48 24.45
N CYS A 278 1.92 -9.85 23.84
CA CYS A 278 0.60 -9.22 23.95
C CYS A 278 -0.37 -10.16 24.68
#